data_7646a79f63b647aa4b79f11bcaaf27f0
#
_entry.id   7646a79f63b647aa4b79f11bcaaf27f0
#
_cell.length_a   1.000
_cell.length_b   1.000
_cell.length_c   1.000
_cell.angle_alpha   90.00
_cell.angle_beta   90.00
_cell.angle_gamma   90.00
#
_symmetry.space_group_name_H-M   'P 1'
#
loop_
_entity.id
_entity.type
_entity.pdbx_description
1 polymer ?
#
loop_
_entity_poly.entity_id
_entity_poly.type
_entity_poly.pdbx_seq_one_letter_code
_entity_poly.pdbx_strand_id
1 'polypeptide(L)'
;MSEAIEFSAWAHERARHFEWLAETMLPKPGQEPKRLVGAMRYAVLGGGKRIRPLLCYAAGEISRAPAERLDRAALALEFIHSYSLVHDDMPAMDNDTLRRGRPTTHVRYGEAEAMLAGDALQAEAFAVLAGIDDPAAGMRLVGTLARGAGVFGMCGGQSLDLAMVGEKPGEAELARMQSM
;
A
#
# COMPACT_ATOMS: atom_id res chain seq x y z
N MET A 1 16.58 -8.35 27.22
CA MET A 1 17.47 -8.00 26.07
C MET A 1 17.34 -8.97 24.90
N SER A 2 17.06 -10.26 25.13
CA SER A 2 16.88 -11.30 24.10
C SER A 2 15.68 -11.06 23.18
N GLU A 3 14.48 -10.83 23.69
CA GLU A 3 13.25 -10.67 22.89
C GLU A 3 13.26 -9.46 21.94
N ALA A 4 13.81 -8.33 22.37
CA ALA A 4 13.90 -7.14 21.51
C ALA A 4 14.88 -7.31 20.35
N ILE A 5 15.94 -8.11 20.55
CA ILE A 5 16.90 -8.44 19.49
C ILE A 5 16.29 -9.44 18.52
N GLU A 6 15.52 -10.42 19.00
CA GLU A 6 14.81 -11.38 18.15
C GLU A 6 13.76 -10.71 17.28
N PHE A 7 12.94 -9.79 17.84
CA PHE A 7 11.97 -9.01 17.06
C PHE A 7 12.64 -8.16 15.99
N SER A 8 13.72 -7.47 16.31
CA SER A 8 14.45 -6.63 15.35
C SER A 8 15.02 -7.47 14.21
N ALA A 9 15.60 -8.63 14.51
CA ALA A 9 16.13 -9.54 13.49
C ALA A 9 15.01 -10.07 12.58
N TRP A 10 13.90 -10.53 13.14
CA TRP A 10 12.72 -10.97 12.41
C TRP A 10 12.17 -9.86 11.49
N ALA A 11 11.99 -8.65 12.01
CA ALA A 11 11.46 -7.52 11.25
C ALA A 11 12.37 -7.15 10.07
N HIS A 12 13.69 -7.14 10.27
CA HIS A 12 14.66 -6.91 9.20
C HIS A 12 14.64 -8.01 8.13
N GLU A 13 14.54 -9.27 8.54
CA GLU A 13 14.44 -10.40 7.60
C GLU A 13 13.17 -10.31 6.76
N ARG A 14 12.01 -10.09 7.39
CA ARG A 14 10.73 -9.94 6.68
C ARG A 14 10.70 -8.72 5.76
N ALA A 15 11.26 -7.59 6.19
CA ALA A 15 11.36 -6.40 5.35
C ALA A 15 12.23 -6.64 4.12
N ARG A 16 13.38 -7.31 4.25
CA ARG A 16 14.26 -7.66 3.11
C ARG A 16 13.56 -8.65 2.16
N HIS A 17 12.87 -9.66 2.71
CA HIS A 17 12.08 -10.59 1.90
C HIS A 17 11.02 -9.84 1.10
N PHE A 18 10.29 -8.95 1.75
CA PHE A 18 9.27 -8.12 1.09
C PHE A 18 9.86 -7.24 -0.03
N GLU A 19 11.00 -6.59 0.19
CA GLU A 19 11.65 -5.77 -0.85
C GLU A 19 12.02 -6.61 -2.08
N TRP A 20 12.60 -7.78 -1.87
CA TRP A 20 12.89 -8.72 -2.95
C TRP A 20 11.62 -9.17 -3.68
N LEU A 21 10.57 -9.47 -2.95
CA LEU A 21 9.28 -9.89 -3.48
C LEU A 21 8.65 -8.77 -4.34
N ALA A 22 8.58 -7.54 -3.81
CA ALA A 22 8.05 -6.38 -4.53
C ALA A 22 8.86 -6.09 -5.80
N GLU A 23 10.20 -6.15 -5.73
CA GLU A 23 11.09 -6.00 -6.89
C GLU A 23 10.79 -7.05 -7.97
N THR A 24 10.47 -8.28 -7.56
CA THR A 24 10.24 -9.43 -8.46
C THR A 24 8.85 -9.39 -9.09
N MET A 25 7.83 -9.00 -8.32
CA MET A 25 6.42 -9.06 -8.73
C MET A 25 5.99 -7.84 -9.56
N LEU A 26 6.61 -6.68 -9.35
CA LEU A 26 6.34 -5.51 -10.19
C LEU A 26 6.81 -5.74 -11.65
N PRO A 27 6.14 -5.13 -12.64
CA PRO A 27 6.58 -5.18 -14.04
C PRO A 27 8.07 -4.82 -14.16
N LYS A 28 8.80 -5.51 -15.05
CA LYS A 28 10.25 -5.38 -15.16
C LYS A 28 10.68 -3.99 -15.63
N PRO A 29 11.82 -3.47 -15.16
CA PRO A 29 12.35 -2.21 -15.68
C PRO A 29 12.48 -2.24 -17.21
N GLY A 30 12.00 -1.18 -17.87
CA GLY A 30 12.05 -1.04 -19.32
C GLY A 30 10.94 -1.77 -20.09
N GLN A 31 10.05 -2.52 -19.41
CA GLN A 31 8.84 -3.08 -20.01
C GLN A 31 7.86 -1.96 -20.40
N GLU A 32 7.19 -2.10 -21.54
CA GLU A 32 6.14 -1.15 -21.96
C GLU A 32 4.86 -1.33 -21.12
N PRO A 33 4.21 -0.21 -20.78
CA PRO A 33 4.57 1.20 -21.01
C PRO A 33 5.65 1.69 -20.02
N LYS A 34 6.85 2.00 -20.53
CA LYS A 34 8.06 2.26 -19.69
C LYS A 34 7.88 3.33 -18.61
N ARG A 35 7.18 4.43 -18.94
CA ARG A 35 6.99 5.54 -18.00
C ARG A 35 6.10 5.12 -16.85
N LEU A 36 4.97 4.46 -17.13
CA LEU A 36 4.06 3.95 -16.13
C LEU A 36 4.73 2.92 -15.22
N VAL A 37 5.39 1.92 -15.81
CA VAL A 37 6.17 0.93 -15.06
C VAL A 37 7.22 1.59 -14.17
N GLY A 38 7.94 2.60 -14.71
CA GLY A 38 8.90 3.38 -13.95
C GLY A 38 8.28 4.12 -12.76
N ALA A 39 7.11 4.73 -12.94
CA ALA A 39 6.38 5.44 -11.89
C ALA A 39 5.85 4.49 -10.80
N MET A 40 5.26 3.34 -11.16
CA MET A 40 4.82 2.30 -10.22
C MET A 40 5.99 1.78 -9.36
N ARG A 41 7.10 1.41 -10.00
CA ARG A 41 8.32 0.94 -9.31
C ARG A 41 8.90 2.02 -8.40
N TYR A 42 8.90 3.27 -8.84
CA TYR A 42 9.37 4.40 -8.04
C TYR A 42 8.54 4.61 -6.78
N ALA A 43 7.22 4.48 -6.88
CA ALA A 43 6.29 4.62 -5.77
C ALA A 43 6.47 3.48 -4.74
N VAL A 44 6.55 2.23 -5.19
CA VAL A 44 6.61 1.07 -4.30
C VAL A 44 8.02 0.88 -3.71
N LEU A 45 9.06 0.94 -4.54
CA LEU A 45 10.45 0.65 -4.15
C LEU A 45 11.18 1.87 -3.56
N GLY A 46 10.44 2.93 -3.22
CA GLY A 46 10.95 4.17 -2.64
C GLY A 46 11.46 4.04 -1.19
N GLY A 47 11.52 2.85 -0.63
CA GLY A 47 11.84 2.60 0.77
C GLY A 47 10.64 2.82 1.70
N GLY A 48 10.85 2.63 3.00
CA GLY A 48 9.83 2.77 4.02
C GLY A 48 10.00 1.76 5.15
N LYS A 49 9.21 1.92 6.22
CA LYS A 49 9.26 1.03 7.39
C LYS A 49 8.57 -0.33 7.15
N ARG A 50 7.84 -0.49 6.05
CA ARG A 50 7.09 -1.72 5.69
C ARG A 50 6.18 -2.24 6.80
N ILE A 51 5.59 -1.34 7.58
CA ILE A 51 4.76 -1.70 8.74
C ILE A 51 3.60 -2.61 8.33
N ARG A 52 2.91 -2.31 7.21
CA ARG A 52 1.77 -3.10 6.74
C ARG A 52 2.16 -4.53 6.34
N PRO A 53 3.20 -4.75 5.51
CA PRO A 53 3.75 -6.08 5.28
C PRO A 53 4.17 -6.81 6.55
N LEU A 54 4.88 -6.14 7.47
CA LEU A 54 5.31 -6.75 8.73
C LEU A 54 4.13 -7.20 9.60
N LEU A 55 3.09 -6.39 9.72
CA LEU A 55 1.87 -6.78 10.44
C LEU A 55 1.16 -7.95 9.77
N CYS A 56 1.13 -7.99 8.42
CA CYS A 56 0.58 -9.10 7.66
C CYS A 56 1.34 -10.40 7.94
N TYR A 57 2.67 -10.39 7.90
CA TYR A 57 3.51 -11.55 8.23
C TYR A 57 3.30 -12.00 9.68
N ALA A 58 3.32 -11.08 10.65
CA ALA A 58 3.14 -11.41 12.06
C ALA A 58 1.78 -12.07 12.32
N ALA A 59 0.69 -11.51 11.79
CA ALA A 59 -0.64 -12.10 11.92
C ALA A 59 -0.74 -13.47 11.23
N GLY A 60 -0.09 -13.60 10.09
CA GLY A 60 -0.05 -14.84 9.32
C GLY A 60 0.74 -15.95 9.99
N GLU A 61 1.85 -15.64 10.64
CA GLU A 61 2.64 -16.62 11.41
C GLU A 61 1.86 -17.13 12.63
N ILE A 62 1.12 -16.26 13.32
CA ILE A 62 0.24 -16.66 14.44
C ILE A 62 -0.85 -17.64 13.94
N SER A 63 -1.45 -17.36 12.78
CA SER A 63 -2.50 -18.19 12.19
C SER A 63 -1.97 -19.39 11.40
N ARG A 64 -0.65 -19.56 11.26
CA ARG A 64 0.02 -20.57 10.43
C ARG A 64 -0.45 -20.56 8.97
N ALA A 65 -0.67 -19.38 8.43
CA ALA A 65 -1.06 -19.24 7.03
C ALA A 65 0.09 -19.63 6.09
N PRO A 66 -0.21 -20.18 4.88
CA PRO A 66 0.83 -20.50 3.89
C PRO A 66 1.65 -19.27 3.50
N ALA A 67 2.98 -19.43 3.40
CA ALA A 67 3.91 -18.32 3.12
C ALA A 67 3.55 -17.56 1.82
N GLU A 68 3.23 -18.28 0.74
CA GLU A 68 2.82 -17.66 -0.52
C GLU A 68 1.58 -16.76 -0.37
N ARG A 69 0.60 -17.19 0.43
CA ARG A 69 -0.59 -16.39 0.72
C ARG A 69 -0.25 -15.12 1.48
N LEU A 70 0.69 -15.21 2.44
CA LEU A 70 1.17 -14.04 3.19
C LEU A 70 1.91 -13.07 2.27
N ASP A 71 2.76 -13.56 1.39
CA ASP A 71 3.48 -12.76 0.40
C ASP A 71 2.53 -11.97 -0.49
N ARG A 72 1.52 -12.63 -1.05
CA ARG A 72 0.51 -11.96 -1.88
C ARG A 72 -0.32 -10.95 -1.09
N ALA A 73 -0.72 -11.27 0.14
CA ALA A 73 -1.46 -10.35 0.99
C ALA A 73 -0.61 -9.12 1.38
N ALA A 74 0.66 -9.33 1.73
CA ALA A 74 1.59 -8.26 2.05
C ALA A 74 1.83 -7.32 0.87
N LEU A 75 2.00 -7.88 -0.35
CA LEU A 75 2.12 -7.10 -1.58
C LEU A 75 0.88 -6.27 -1.86
N ALA A 76 -0.30 -6.88 -1.79
CA ALA A 76 -1.56 -6.20 -2.05
C ALA A 76 -1.78 -5.02 -1.08
N LEU A 77 -1.50 -5.22 0.21
CA LEU A 77 -1.58 -4.16 1.22
C LEU A 77 -0.61 -3.00 0.92
N GLU A 78 0.62 -3.31 0.51
CA GLU A 78 1.59 -2.26 0.22
C GLU A 78 1.31 -1.57 -1.12
N PHE A 79 0.74 -2.26 -2.10
CA PHE A 79 0.30 -1.63 -3.36
C PHE A 79 -0.85 -0.65 -3.12
N ILE A 80 -1.84 -1.03 -2.29
CA ILE A 80 -2.92 -0.13 -1.85
C ILE A 80 -2.33 1.08 -1.10
N HIS A 81 -1.39 0.85 -0.18
CA HIS A 81 -0.72 1.95 0.51
C HIS A 81 0.07 2.85 -0.44
N SER A 82 0.79 2.28 -1.39
CA SER A 82 1.60 3.06 -2.34
C SER A 82 0.72 3.90 -3.27
N TYR A 83 -0.40 3.36 -3.78
CA TYR A 83 -1.31 4.16 -4.60
C TYR A 83 -1.91 5.31 -3.80
N SER A 84 -2.33 5.07 -2.55
CA SER A 84 -2.90 6.14 -1.73
C SER A 84 -1.91 7.29 -1.54
N LEU A 85 -0.65 6.98 -1.23
CA LEU A 85 0.39 7.99 -1.10
C LEU A 85 0.67 8.74 -2.41
N VAL A 86 0.63 8.05 -3.56
CA VAL A 86 0.82 8.70 -4.87
C VAL A 86 -0.30 9.69 -5.15
N HIS A 87 -1.55 9.34 -4.84
CA HIS A 87 -2.71 10.21 -5.06
C HIS A 87 -2.78 11.33 -4.01
N ASP A 88 -2.49 11.05 -2.74
CA ASP A 88 -2.45 12.05 -1.68
C ASP A 88 -1.42 13.15 -1.96
N ASP A 89 -0.25 12.80 -2.53
CA ASP A 89 0.77 13.78 -2.89
C ASP A 89 0.38 14.72 -4.04
N MET A 90 -0.65 14.40 -4.82
CA MET A 90 -1.01 15.18 -6.00
C MET A 90 -1.52 16.60 -5.68
N PRO A 91 -1.41 17.56 -6.65
CA PRO A 91 -1.86 18.95 -6.44
C PRO A 91 -3.34 19.10 -6.07
N ALA A 92 -4.19 18.12 -6.43
CA ALA A 92 -5.61 18.10 -6.08
C ALA A 92 -5.89 17.63 -4.63
N MET A 93 -4.88 17.12 -3.95
CA MET A 93 -4.92 16.63 -2.57
C MET A 93 -3.96 17.45 -1.70
N ASP A 94 -2.91 16.85 -1.15
CA ASP A 94 -1.98 17.51 -0.22
C ASP A 94 -0.96 18.44 -0.93
N ASN A 95 -0.78 18.27 -2.25
CA ASN A 95 0.18 19.01 -3.07
C ASN A 95 1.63 18.94 -2.53
N ASP A 96 2.02 17.76 -2.07
CA ASP A 96 3.36 17.52 -1.54
C ASP A 96 4.39 17.31 -2.65
N THR A 97 5.48 18.07 -2.62
CA THR A 97 6.57 17.95 -3.60
C THR A 97 7.65 16.97 -3.20
N LEU A 98 7.74 16.62 -1.92
CA LEU A 98 8.72 15.71 -1.36
C LEU A 98 8.06 14.69 -0.42
N ARG A 99 8.46 13.42 -0.56
CA ARG A 99 8.11 12.33 0.36
C ARG A 99 9.34 11.51 0.73
N ARG A 100 9.61 11.38 2.03
CA ARG A 100 10.82 10.70 2.55
C ARG A 100 12.13 11.27 1.95
N GLY A 101 12.19 12.59 1.75
CA GLY A 101 13.34 13.29 1.19
C GLY A 101 13.55 13.10 -0.33
N ARG A 102 12.59 12.49 -1.04
CA ARG A 102 12.63 12.31 -2.51
C ARG A 102 11.46 13.06 -3.16
N PRO A 103 11.62 13.54 -4.40
CA PRO A 103 10.49 14.09 -5.16
C PRO A 103 9.30 13.12 -5.18
N THR A 104 8.09 13.63 -5.04
CA THR A 104 6.86 12.82 -5.16
C THR A 104 6.69 12.32 -6.58
N THR A 105 5.81 11.34 -6.78
CA THR A 105 5.65 10.67 -8.09
C THR A 105 5.21 11.67 -9.15
N HIS A 106 4.29 12.59 -8.83
CA HIS A 106 3.83 13.59 -9.80
C HIS A 106 4.90 14.62 -10.16
N VAL A 107 5.79 14.98 -9.23
CA VAL A 107 6.93 15.87 -9.51
C VAL A 107 7.93 15.20 -10.44
N ARG A 108 8.17 13.90 -10.28
CA ARG A 108 9.17 13.16 -11.05
C ARG A 108 8.67 12.71 -12.43
N TYR A 109 7.40 12.28 -12.54
CA TYR A 109 6.85 11.65 -13.75
C TYR A 109 5.75 12.48 -14.42
N GLY A 110 5.25 13.52 -13.76
CA GLY A 110 4.10 14.31 -14.16
C GLY A 110 2.80 13.78 -13.57
N GLU A 111 1.80 14.65 -13.48
CA GLU A 111 0.50 14.36 -12.82
C GLU A 111 -0.25 13.20 -13.49
N ALA A 112 -0.28 13.17 -14.83
CA ALA A 112 -0.98 12.11 -15.56
C ALA A 112 -0.38 10.72 -15.28
N GLU A 113 0.96 10.59 -15.29
CA GLU A 113 1.63 9.33 -14.98
C GLU A 113 1.48 8.95 -13.51
N ALA A 114 1.45 9.91 -12.59
CA ALA A 114 1.21 9.66 -11.19
C ALA A 114 -0.22 9.12 -10.95
N MET A 115 -1.23 9.74 -11.56
CA MET A 115 -2.61 9.28 -11.51
C MET A 115 -2.71 7.83 -12.01
N LEU A 116 -2.20 7.57 -13.21
CA LEU A 116 -2.22 6.22 -13.80
C LEU A 116 -1.41 5.20 -12.98
N ALA A 117 -0.30 5.61 -12.36
CA ALA A 117 0.48 4.72 -11.50
C ALA A 117 -0.30 4.31 -10.25
N GLY A 118 -1.05 5.22 -9.64
CA GLY A 118 -1.94 4.91 -8.54
C GLY A 118 -3.04 3.93 -8.95
N ASP A 119 -3.74 4.20 -10.07
CA ASP A 119 -4.78 3.33 -10.60
C ASP A 119 -4.25 1.93 -10.91
N ALA A 120 -3.08 1.84 -11.55
CA ALA A 120 -2.44 0.57 -11.88
C ALA A 120 -2.03 -0.21 -10.62
N LEU A 121 -1.47 0.45 -9.61
CA LEU A 121 -1.12 -0.18 -8.33
C LEU A 121 -2.34 -0.71 -7.59
N GLN A 122 -3.47 0.02 -7.63
CA GLN A 122 -4.72 -0.46 -7.07
C GLN A 122 -5.20 -1.73 -7.79
N ALA A 123 -5.19 -1.74 -9.13
CA ALA A 123 -5.56 -2.91 -9.93
C ALA A 123 -4.63 -4.11 -9.66
N GLU A 124 -3.31 -3.88 -9.59
CA GLU A 124 -2.32 -4.92 -9.28
C GLU A 124 -2.52 -5.53 -7.88
N ALA A 125 -2.95 -4.74 -6.89
CA ALA A 125 -3.26 -5.27 -5.56
C ALA A 125 -4.33 -6.36 -5.61
N PHE A 126 -5.38 -6.15 -6.39
CA PHE A 126 -6.44 -7.15 -6.58
C PHE A 126 -5.99 -8.33 -7.45
N ALA A 127 -5.21 -8.06 -8.51
CA ALA A 127 -4.65 -9.10 -9.37
C ALA A 127 -3.75 -10.07 -8.61
N VAL A 128 -2.89 -9.56 -7.73
CA VAL A 128 -2.02 -10.37 -6.86
C VAL A 128 -2.84 -11.29 -5.95
N LEU A 129 -3.92 -10.81 -5.33
CA LEU A 129 -4.79 -11.62 -4.49
C LEU A 129 -5.61 -12.64 -5.28
N ALA A 130 -6.07 -12.27 -6.47
CA ALA A 130 -6.80 -13.17 -7.36
C ALA A 130 -5.93 -14.35 -7.85
N GLY A 131 -4.61 -14.20 -7.87
CA GLY A 131 -3.65 -15.24 -8.22
C GLY A 131 -3.31 -16.22 -7.09
N ILE A 132 -3.98 -16.17 -5.93
CA ILE A 132 -3.80 -17.16 -4.84
C ILE A 132 -4.34 -18.52 -5.27
N ASP A 133 -3.55 -19.59 -5.05
CA ASP A 133 -3.89 -20.96 -5.50
C ASP A 133 -5.20 -21.50 -4.92
N ASP A 134 -5.59 -21.06 -3.71
CA ASP A 134 -6.91 -21.33 -3.14
C ASP A 134 -7.89 -20.21 -3.55
N PRO A 135 -8.76 -20.42 -4.56
CA PRO A 135 -9.65 -19.38 -5.06
C PRO A 135 -10.63 -18.85 -3.99
N ALA A 136 -11.06 -19.69 -3.06
CA ALA A 136 -11.95 -19.28 -1.99
C ALA A 136 -11.27 -18.36 -0.99
N ALA A 137 -10.00 -18.62 -0.66
CA ALA A 137 -9.18 -17.71 0.15
C ALA A 137 -8.87 -16.42 -0.61
N GLY A 138 -8.49 -16.49 -1.88
CA GLY A 138 -8.25 -15.34 -2.75
C GLY A 138 -9.47 -14.41 -2.79
N MET A 139 -10.67 -14.93 -3.04
CA MET A 139 -11.90 -14.13 -3.08
C MET A 139 -12.24 -13.49 -1.71
N ARG A 140 -11.99 -14.17 -0.61
CA ARG A 140 -12.17 -13.57 0.73
C ARG A 140 -11.22 -12.40 0.95
N LEU A 141 -9.96 -12.54 0.57
CA LEU A 141 -8.95 -11.47 0.70
C LEU A 141 -9.25 -10.29 -0.23
N VAL A 142 -9.64 -10.54 -1.48
CA VAL A 142 -10.12 -9.52 -2.43
C VAL A 142 -11.29 -8.74 -1.83
N GLY A 143 -12.31 -9.44 -1.31
CA GLY A 143 -13.47 -8.79 -0.69
C GLY A 143 -13.11 -8.00 0.58
N THR A 144 -12.14 -8.48 1.37
CA THR A 144 -11.66 -7.78 2.57
C THR A 144 -10.90 -6.51 2.20
N LEU A 145 -9.96 -6.61 1.23
CA LEU A 145 -9.20 -5.48 0.74
C LEU A 145 -10.10 -4.41 0.10
N ALA A 146 -11.07 -4.83 -0.73
CA ALA A 146 -12.01 -3.93 -1.36
C ALA A 146 -12.86 -3.13 -0.35
N ARG A 147 -13.31 -3.78 0.73
CA ARG A 147 -14.01 -3.08 1.81
C ARG A 147 -13.10 -2.11 2.56
N GLY A 148 -11.88 -2.55 2.91
CA GLY A 148 -10.95 -1.73 3.66
C GLY A 148 -10.38 -0.54 2.86
N ALA A 149 -10.22 -0.67 1.54
CA ALA A 149 -9.76 0.42 0.68
C ALA A 149 -10.89 1.32 0.15
N GLY A 150 -12.15 0.84 0.16
CA GLY A 150 -13.28 1.45 -0.51
C GLY A 150 -13.99 2.55 0.27
N VAL A 151 -15.28 2.79 -0.11
CA VAL A 151 -16.12 3.88 0.41
C VAL A 151 -16.42 3.80 1.91
N PHE A 152 -16.38 2.60 2.49
CA PHE A 152 -16.56 2.39 3.93
C PHE A 152 -15.23 2.07 4.66
N GLY A 153 -14.11 2.41 4.04
CA GLY A 153 -12.76 2.26 4.54
C GLY A 153 -11.93 3.48 4.17
N MET A 154 -10.69 3.26 3.74
CA MET A 154 -9.70 4.31 3.50
C MET A 154 -10.19 5.48 2.64
N CYS A 155 -10.85 5.24 1.49
CA CYS A 155 -11.36 6.33 0.66
C CYS A 155 -12.47 7.12 1.36
N GLY A 156 -13.33 6.46 2.12
CA GLY A 156 -14.37 7.13 2.90
C GLY A 156 -13.78 7.97 4.04
N GLY A 157 -12.77 7.43 4.74
CA GLY A 157 -12.02 8.17 5.76
C GLY A 157 -11.37 9.42 5.19
N GLN A 158 -10.67 9.31 4.07
CA GLN A 158 -10.03 10.44 3.37
C GLN A 158 -11.06 11.50 2.94
N SER A 159 -12.23 11.08 2.42
CA SER A 159 -13.31 12.01 2.05
C SER A 159 -13.86 12.77 3.25
N LEU A 160 -13.99 12.12 4.41
CA LEU A 160 -14.41 12.79 5.64
C LEU A 160 -13.33 13.75 6.16
N ASP A 161 -12.05 13.36 6.08
CA ASP A 161 -10.93 14.22 6.47
C ASP A 161 -10.90 15.51 5.66
N LEU A 162 -11.00 15.41 4.33
CA LEU A 162 -11.08 16.58 3.44
C LEU A 162 -12.27 17.48 3.75
N ALA A 163 -13.43 16.90 4.09
CA ALA A 163 -14.63 17.68 4.45
C ALA A 163 -14.48 18.43 5.78
N MET A 164 -13.54 18.02 6.64
CA MET A 164 -13.26 18.65 7.93
C MET A 164 -12.17 19.73 7.84
N VAL A 165 -11.52 19.92 6.70
CA VAL A 165 -10.47 20.92 6.52
C VAL A 165 -11.04 22.33 6.77
N GLY A 166 -10.46 23.04 7.76
CA GLY A 166 -10.92 24.37 8.17
C GLY A 166 -12.07 24.37 9.19
N GLU A 167 -12.64 23.20 9.52
CA GLU A 167 -13.67 23.04 10.54
C GLU A 167 -13.05 22.68 11.90
N LYS A 168 -13.90 22.69 12.94
CA LYS A 168 -13.53 22.17 14.28
C LYS A 168 -14.38 20.95 14.58
N PRO A 169 -13.98 19.77 14.06
CA PRO A 169 -14.77 18.56 14.24
C PRO A 169 -14.88 18.19 15.73
N GLY A 170 -16.03 17.67 16.12
CA GLY A 170 -16.23 17.07 17.43
C GLY A 170 -15.51 15.73 17.57
N GLU A 171 -15.32 15.27 18.82
CA GLU A 171 -14.63 14.01 19.12
C GLU A 171 -15.31 12.80 18.43
N ALA A 172 -16.64 12.78 18.36
CA ALA A 172 -17.39 11.72 17.69
C ALA A 172 -17.17 11.69 16.17
N GLU A 173 -17.00 12.84 15.53
CA GLU A 173 -16.73 12.95 14.10
C GLU A 173 -15.32 12.48 13.77
N LEU A 174 -14.33 12.88 14.60
CA LEU A 174 -12.95 12.39 14.48
C LEU A 174 -12.87 10.88 14.70
N ALA A 175 -13.54 10.35 15.73
CA ALA A 175 -13.57 8.92 15.99
C ALA A 175 -14.21 8.13 14.82
N ARG A 176 -15.28 8.67 14.22
CA ARG A 176 -15.92 8.07 13.04
C ARG A 176 -14.97 8.04 11.85
N MET A 177 -14.31 9.14 11.53
CA MET A 177 -13.34 9.22 10.43
C MET A 177 -12.19 8.23 10.64
N GLN A 178 -11.60 8.20 11.84
CA GLN A 178 -10.47 7.33 12.17
C GLN A 178 -10.83 5.83 12.22
N SER A 179 -12.10 5.49 12.33
CA SER A 179 -12.58 4.10 12.35
C SER A 179 -12.83 3.53 10.95
N MET A 180 -12.70 4.33 9.92
CA MET A 180 -12.82 3.93 8.52
C MET A 180 -11.44 3.59 7.94
#